data_4fc5cff71801ac8f2b05dae99bf2efaa
#
_entry.id   4fc5cff71801ac8f2b05dae99bf2efaa
#
_cell.length_a   1.000
_cell.length_b   1.000
_cell.length_c   1.000
_cell.angle_alpha   90.00
_cell.angle_beta   90.00
_cell.angle_gamma   90.00
#
_symmetry.space_group_name_H-M   'P 1'
#
loop_
_entity.id
_entity.type
_entity.pdbx_description
1 polymer ?
#
loop_
_entity_poly.entity_id
_entity_poly.type
_entity_poly.pdbx_seq_one_letter_code
_entity_poly.pdbx_strand_id
1 'polypeptide(L)'
;NYEDAIENYKRILDITGDVAANIVEPNAESVDLEGPHLENGRMIYASKTYENLDATRKAGLWGISMPRRYGGLNLPNITFSMLSEVISAADAGFQNVWSLQSCIDTLYEFGSEEQRQKYIPRIAAGETMSMDLTEPDAGSDLQRVMLKATQDEDGTWRLNGVKRFITNGDSDIHLVLARSEEGTKDGRGLSMFIYDKRDGGVDVRHIEHKLGIHGSPTCELVYKNAKAELCGNTRLGLIKYVMALMNGARLGIAAQSVGVEQEAYNEGLAYAQERAQFGQKIVEFPAVYDMLSRMKAKLDAGRSLLYQTARYVDIYKALEDISRERKLTPEERAEMKTYTRLADAFTPIAKGMNSEYATQNAYDAISIHGGSGFIMEYKSQRLYRDARIFSIYEGTTQLQVVAAVRYITNGTYLSIIKDMLQTEVCDCVKPLQTRVAKLVDLYEDAINYVKEANNQDMHDFLARRLYDITAEIIMSLLIIEDATRAPELFKKSANVYVRMTEEDVLGKVAYIKSFTAEDLKNFVAQEEAPVAE
;
A
#
# COMPACT_ATOMS: atom_id res chain seq x y z
N ASN A 1 -22.00 18.86 -10.93
CA ASN A 1 -22.66 19.15 -9.68
C ASN A 1 -22.08 18.26 -8.57
N TYR A 2 -21.85 18.82 -7.37
CA TYR A 2 -21.26 18.10 -6.24
C TYR A 2 -22.17 16.95 -5.77
N GLU A 3 -23.46 17.18 -5.69
CA GLU A 3 -24.45 16.18 -5.27
C GLU A 3 -24.47 14.98 -6.22
N ASP A 4 -24.44 15.21 -7.53
CA ASP A 4 -24.38 14.15 -8.54
C ASP A 4 -23.07 13.33 -8.42
N ALA A 5 -21.95 13.98 -8.07
CA ALA A 5 -20.68 13.28 -7.86
C ALA A 5 -20.76 12.35 -6.65
N ILE A 6 -21.30 12.81 -5.52
CA ILE A 6 -21.48 12.00 -4.31
C ILE A 6 -22.43 10.83 -4.56
N GLU A 7 -23.53 11.04 -5.28
CA GLU A 7 -24.46 9.97 -5.62
C GLU A 7 -23.80 8.92 -6.52
N ASN A 8 -23.01 9.35 -7.52
CA ASN A 8 -22.24 8.46 -8.36
C ASN A 8 -21.20 7.66 -7.57
N TYR A 9 -20.52 8.26 -6.59
CA TYR A 9 -19.56 7.55 -5.73
C TYR A 9 -20.26 6.50 -4.87
N LYS A 10 -21.40 6.80 -4.28
CA LYS A 10 -22.21 5.82 -3.53
C LYS A 10 -22.63 4.67 -4.42
N ARG A 11 -23.15 4.97 -5.61
CA ARG A 11 -23.59 3.95 -6.57
C ARG A 11 -22.46 3.01 -7.00
N ILE A 12 -21.26 3.53 -7.27
CA ILE A 12 -20.11 2.68 -7.64
C ILE A 12 -19.65 1.81 -6.46
N LEU A 13 -19.74 2.34 -5.23
CA LEU A 13 -19.46 1.56 -4.01
C LEU A 13 -20.46 0.42 -3.83
N ASP A 14 -21.77 0.67 -4.03
CA ASP A 14 -22.80 -0.37 -3.96
C ASP A 14 -22.56 -1.46 -5.02
N ILE A 15 -22.28 -1.08 -6.28
CA ILE A 15 -21.96 -2.02 -7.35
C ILE A 15 -20.72 -2.86 -6.99
N THR A 16 -19.69 -2.22 -6.45
CA THR A 16 -18.46 -2.92 -6.04
C THR A 16 -18.74 -3.88 -4.88
N GLY A 17 -19.55 -3.46 -3.92
CA GLY A 17 -20.01 -4.31 -2.81
C GLY A 17 -20.76 -5.54 -3.30
N ASP A 18 -21.67 -5.38 -4.24
CA ASP A 18 -22.41 -6.50 -4.85
C ASP A 18 -21.49 -7.48 -5.58
N VAL A 19 -20.54 -7.00 -6.38
CA VAL A 19 -19.56 -7.85 -7.07
C VAL A 19 -18.65 -8.55 -6.07
N ALA A 20 -18.16 -7.84 -5.07
CA ALA A 20 -17.28 -8.39 -4.04
C ALA A 20 -17.98 -9.50 -3.24
N ALA A 21 -19.18 -9.24 -2.72
CA ALA A 21 -19.89 -10.16 -1.85
C ALA A 21 -20.49 -11.37 -2.57
N ASN A 22 -20.98 -11.19 -3.80
CA ASN A 22 -21.73 -12.22 -4.50
C ASN A 22 -20.90 -13.02 -5.52
N ILE A 23 -19.71 -12.54 -5.90
CA ILE A 23 -18.87 -13.19 -6.91
C ILE A 23 -17.45 -13.42 -6.38
N VAL A 24 -16.74 -12.36 -5.95
CA VAL A 24 -15.33 -12.47 -5.60
C VAL A 24 -15.12 -13.28 -4.32
N GLU A 25 -15.85 -12.97 -3.27
CA GLU A 25 -15.74 -13.66 -1.98
C GLU A 25 -16.11 -15.16 -2.08
N PRO A 26 -17.21 -15.57 -2.70
CA PRO A 26 -17.53 -16.99 -2.89
C PRO A 26 -16.49 -17.76 -3.71
N ASN A 27 -15.76 -17.08 -4.59
CA ASN A 27 -14.73 -17.71 -5.43
C ASN A 27 -13.36 -17.80 -4.74
N ALA A 28 -13.12 -17.03 -3.67
CA ALA A 28 -11.80 -16.81 -3.10
C ALA A 28 -11.13 -18.10 -2.56
N GLU A 29 -11.90 -19.00 -1.92
CA GLU A 29 -11.35 -20.27 -1.43
C GLU A 29 -10.88 -21.17 -2.59
N SER A 30 -11.69 -21.32 -3.63
CA SER A 30 -11.32 -22.15 -4.78
C SER A 30 -10.13 -21.55 -5.55
N VAL A 31 -10.04 -20.24 -5.63
CA VAL A 31 -8.90 -19.53 -6.24
C VAL A 31 -7.62 -19.73 -5.43
N ASP A 32 -7.69 -19.66 -4.09
CA ASP A 32 -6.55 -19.92 -3.20
C ASP A 32 -6.04 -21.36 -3.32
N LEU A 33 -6.95 -22.33 -3.44
CA LEU A 33 -6.60 -23.75 -3.56
C LEU A 33 -6.07 -24.14 -4.95
N GLU A 34 -6.68 -23.63 -6.02
CA GLU A 34 -6.26 -23.92 -7.40
C GLU A 34 -4.97 -23.18 -7.77
N GLY A 35 -4.93 -21.89 -7.54
CA GLY A 35 -3.84 -21.01 -7.94
C GLY A 35 -3.62 -20.90 -9.45
N PRO A 36 -2.77 -19.97 -9.90
CA PRO A 36 -2.35 -19.88 -11.30
C PRO A 36 -1.33 -20.97 -11.64
N HIS A 37 -1.28 -21.37 -12.91
CA HIS A 37 -0.31 -22.34 -13.41
C HIS A 37 0.32 -21.90 -14.73
N LEU A 38 1.41 -22.54 -15.10
CA LEU A 38 2.14 -22.30 -16.33
C LEU A 38 1.75 -23.34 -17.39
N GLU A 39 1.31 -22.88 -18.56
CA GLU A 39 1.01 -23.72 -19.71
C GLU A 39 1.60 -23.11 -20.97
N ASN A 40 2.45 -23.87 -21.69
CA ASN A 40 3.08 -23.45 -22.94
C ASN A 40 3.78 -22.07 -22.87
N GLY A 41 4.46 -21.77 -21.74
CA GLY A 41 5.15 -20.50 -21.53
C GLY A 41 4.23 -19.31 -21.24
N ARG A 42 2.94 -19.56 -20.99
CA ARG A 42 1.93 -18.57 -20.63
C ARG A 42 1.38 -18.84 -19.24
N MET A 43 1.03 -17.78 -18.53
CA MET A 43 0.35 -17.87 -17.25
C MET A 43 -1.15 -18.04 -17.46
N ILE A 44 -1.70 -19.05 -16.80
CA ILE A 44 -3.14 -19.32 -16.76
C ILE A 44 -3.62 -19.05 -15.34
N TYR A 45 -4.65 -18.21 -15.20
CA TYR A 45 -5.25 -17.97 -13.88
C TYR A 45 -6.00 -19.19 -13.36
N ALA A 46 -6.22 -19.23 -12.05
CA ALA A 46 -7.24 -20.09 -11.47
C ALA A 46 -8.60 -19.83 -12.14
N SER A 47 -9.39 -20.90 -12.36
CA SER A 47 -10.63 -20.87 -13.15
C SER A 47 -11.58 -19.75 -12.73
N LYS A 48 -11.76 -19.56 -11.42
CA LYS A 48 -12.66 -18.54 -10.86
C LYS A 48 -12.12 -17.10 -10.93
N THR A 49 -10.83 -16.94 -11.15
CA THR A 49 -10.25 -15.59 -11.40
C THR A 49 -10.77 -14.99 -12.71
N TYR A 50 -11.00 -15.80 -13.75
CA TYR A 50 -11.61 -15.31 -14.99
C TYR A 50 -13.04 -14.82 -14.77
N GLU A 51 -13.82 -15.49 -13.92
CA GLU A 51 -15.16 -15.07 -13.53
C GLU A 51 -15.13 -13.72 -12.80
N ASN A 52 -14.20 -13.55 -11.85
CA ASN A 52 -14.00 -12.30 -11.14
C ASN A 52 -13.61 -11.14 -12.06
N LEU A 53 -12.69 -11.39 -13.03
CA LEU A 53 -12.29 -10.40 -14.02
C LEU A 53 -13.46 -10.01 -14.94
N ASP A 54 -14.24 -10.98 -15.40
CA ASP A 54 -15.42 -10.74 -16.25
C ASP A 54 -16.49 -9.95 -15.49
N ALA A 55 -16.75 -10.28 -14.23
CA ALA A 55 -17.68 -9.56 -13.39
C ALA A 55 -17.29 -8.09 -13.19
N THR A 56 -16.02 -7.82 -12.90
CA THR A 56 -15.54 -6.43 -12.75
C THR A 56 -15.56 -5.66 -14.07
N ARG A 57 -15.32 -6.33 -15.21
CA ARG A 57 -15.46 -5.72 -16.55
C ARG A 57 -16.92 -5.36 -16.86
N LYS A 58 -17.84 -6.28 -16.64
CA LYS A 58 -19.29 -6.05 -16.86
C LYS A 58 -19.86 -4.97 -15.94
N ALA A 59 -19.33 -4.88 -14.72
CA ALA A 59 -19.69 -3.84 -13.76
C ALA A 59 -19.07 -2.47 -14.07
N GLY A 60 -18.16 -2.37 -15.07
CA GLY A 60 -17.48 -1.13 -15.42
C GLY A 60 -16.47 -0.66 -14.38
N LEU A 61 -15.87 -1.59 -13.61
CA LEU A 61 -14.90 -1.29 -12.56
C LEU A 61 -13.45 -1.26 -13.09
N TRP A 62 -13.25 -0.64 -14.25
CA TRP A 62 -11.94 -0.48 -14.89
C TRP A 62 -11.75 0.95 -15.39
N GLY A 63 -10.48 1.40 -15.45
CA GLY A 63 -10.18 2.79 -15.78
C GLY A 63 -10.65 3.78 -14.72
N ILE A 64 -10.65 3.38 -13.45
CA ILE A 64 -11.29 4.07 -12.32
C ILE A 64 -10.84 5.53 -12.22
N SER A 65 -9.53 5.79 -12.20
CA SER A 65 -8.92 7.12 -12.06
C SER A 65 -8.82 7.89 -13.37
N MET A 66 -8.99 7.22 -14.52
CA MET A 66 -8.73 7.81 -15.83
C MET A 66 -9.81 8.78 -16.29
N PRO A 67 -9.44 9.86 -17.00
CA PRO A 67 -10.40 10.80 -17.55
C PRO A 67 -11.41 10.18 -18.50
N ARG A 68 -12.64 10.70 -18.46
CA ARG A 68 -13.76 10.22 -19.32
C ARG A 68 -13.44 10.28 -20.82
N ARG A 69 -12.61 11.23 -21.27
CA ARG A 69 -12.17 11.34 -22.67
C ARG A 69 -11.41 10.11 -23.19
N TYR A 70 -10.86 9.29 -22.28
CA TYR A 70 -10.20 8.02 -22.60
C TYR A 70 -11.06 6.80 -22.20
N GLY A 71 -12.33 6.99 -21.85
CA GLY A 71 -13.24 5.92 -21.42
C GLY A 71 -13.19 5.58 -19.94
N GLY A 72 -12.45 6.34 -19.11
CA GLY A 72 -12.36 6.13 -17.68
C GLY A 72 -13.54 6.72 -16.90
N LEU A 73 -13.58 6.43 -15.60
CA LEU A 73 -14.63 6.89 -14.69
C LEU A 73 -14.35 8.26 -14.06
N ASN A 74 -13.09 8.71 -14.09
CA ASN A 74 -12.62 9.96 -13.49
C ASN A 74 -12.94 10.06 -11.99
N LEU A 75 -12.75 8.94 -11.26
CA LEU A 75 -12.96 8.90 -9.83
C LEU A 75 -11.69 9.30 -9.07
N PRO A 76 -11.82 9.97 -7.91
CA PRO A 76 -10.67 10.33 -7.08
C PRO A 76 -10.03 9.11 -6.41
N ASN A 77 -8.77 9.27 -5.98
CA ASN A 77 -8.01 8.22 -5.28
C ASN A 77 -8.68 7.75 -3.98
N ILE A 78 -9.39 8.64 -3.27
CA ILE A 78 -10.14 8.25 -2.08
C ILE A 78 -11.23 7.22 -2.43
N THR A 79 -11.97 7.42 -3.51
CA THR A 79 -12.98 6.44 -3.96
C THR A 79 -12.31 5.15 -4.41
N PHE A 80 -11.23 5.23 -5.20
CA PHE A 80 -10.48 4.03 -5.61
C PHE A 80 -9.95 3.23 -4.40
N SER A 81 -9.49 3.91 -3.34
CA SER A 81 -9.07 3.27 -2.09
C SER A 81 -10.23 2.54 -1.40
N MET A 82 -11.43 3.13 -1.39
CA MET A 82 -12.64 2.48 -0.85
C MET A 82 -13.01 1.22 -1.65
N LEU A 83 -12.97 1.30 -3.00
CA LEU A 83 -13.23 0.13 -3.86
C LEU A 83 -12.19 -0.97 -3.61
N SER A 84 -10.92 -0.61 -3.49
CA SER A 84 -9.81 -1.53 -3.21
C SER A 84 -9.98 -2.22 -1.85
N GLU A 85 -10.40 -1.48 -0.83
CA GLU A 85 -10.71 -2.02 0.50
C GLU A 85 -11.82 -3.09 0.40
N VAL A 86 -12.93 -2.78 -0.28
CA VAL A 86 -14.07 -3.69 -0.43
C VAL A 86 -13.68 -4.98 -1.17
N ILE A 87 -12.95 -4.87 -2.29
CA ILE A 87 -12.50 -6.03 -3.06
C ILE A 87 -11.47 -6.84 -2.25
N SER A 88 -10.57 -6.17 -1.51
CA SER A 88 -9.57 -6.85 -0.70
C SER A 88 -10.17 -7.62 0.48
N ALA A 89 -11.25 -7.13 1.07
CA ALA A 89 -11.98 -7.85 2.11
C ALA A 89 -12.55 -9.18 1.56
N ALA A 90 -12.98 -9.20 0.30
CA ALA A 90 -13.45 -10.40 -0.38
C ALA A 90 -12.31 -11.36 -0.76
N ASP A 91 -11.29 -10.84 -1.46
CA ASP A 91 -10.09 -11.59 -1.88
C ASP A 91 -8.92 -10.65 -2.14
N ALA A 92 -7.93 -10.67 -1.24
CA ALA A 92 -6.73 -9.85 -1.36
C ALA A 92 -5.86 -10.25 -2.57
N GLY A 93 -5.86 -11.51 -2.97
CA GLY A 93 -5.16 -12.00 -4.16
C GLY A 93 -5.77 -11.45 -5.44
N PHE A 94 -7.09 -11.45 -5.54
CA PHE A 94 -7.79 -10.86 -6.68
C PHE A 94 -7.64 -9.32 -6.70
N GLN A 95 -7.77 -8.66 -5.55
CA GLN A 95 -7.55 -7.22 -5.44
C GLN A 95 -6.16 -6.83 -5.97
N ASN A 96 -5.13 -7.63 -5.68
CA ASN A 96 -3.77 -7.39 -6.16
C ASN A 96 -3.67 -7.38 -7.70
N VAL A 97 -4.40 -8.26 -8.40
CA VAL A 97 -4.48 -8.27 -9.87
C VAL A 97 -5.29 -7.09 -10.40
N TRP A 98 -6.48 -6.87 -9.84
CA TRP A 98 -7.41 -5.85 -10.29
C TRP A 98 -6.88 -4.43 -10.09
N SER A 99 -6.21 -4.15 -8.97
CA SER A 99 -5.69 -2.82 -8.63
C SER A 99 -4.51 -2.37 -9.49
N LEU A 100 -3.82 -3.28 -10.18
CA LEU A 100 -2.73 -2.95 -11.11
C LEU A 100 -3.18 -2.07 -12.28
N GLN A 101 -4.49 -1.97 -12.55
CA GLN A 101 -5.00 -0.96 -13.47
C GLN A 101 -4.53 0.47 -13.13
N SER A 102 -4.22 0.75 -11.85
CA SER A 102 -3.70 2.05 -11.40
C SER A 102 -2.31 2.39 -11.95
N CYS A 103 -1.55 1.40 -12.45
CA CYS A 103 -0.28 1.66 -13.12
C CYS A 103 -0.44 2.58 -14.35
N ILE A 104 -1.64 2.62 -14.93
CA ILE A 104 -1.96 3.51 -16.05
C ILE A 104 -1.83 5.00 -15.71
N ASP A 105 -1.92 5.38 -14.42
CA ASP A 105 -1.74 6.75 -13.95
C ASP A 105 -0.35 7.28 -14.35
N THR A 106 0.68 6.43 -14.28
CA THR A 106 2.05 6.79 -14.69
C THR A 106 2.13 7.08 -16.19
N LEU A 107 1.45 6.27 -17.01
CA LEU A 107 1.36 6.52 -18.45
C LEU A 107 0.54 7.79 -18.74
N TYR A 108 -0.54 8.01 -18.03
CA TYR A 108 -1.34 9.24 -18.14
C TYR A 108 -0.52 10.48 -17.79
N GLU A 109 0.31 10.40 -16.75
CA GLU A 109 1.11 11.52 -16.29
C GLU A 109 2.30 11.82 -17.21
N PHE A 110 3.02 10.80 -17.67
CA PHE A 110 4.32 10.96 -18.34
C PHE A 110 4.35 10.51 -19.80
N GLY A 111 3.38 9.75 -20.27
CA GLY A 111 3.29 9.29 -21.65
C GLY A 111 2.92 10.40 -22.65
N SER A 112 3.16 10.15 -23.94
CA SER A 112 2.70 11.03 -25.02
C SER A 112 1.17 10.93 -25.20
N GLU A 113 0.59 11.89 -25.94
CA GLU A 113 -0.86 11.84 -26.23
C GLU A 113 -1.22 10.61 -27.08
N GLU A 114 -0.35 10.21 -28.01
CA GLU A 114 -0.53 8.99 -28.81
C GLU A 114 -0.56 7.75 -27.90
N GLN A 115 0.34 7.69 -26.91
CA GLN A 115 0.37 6.60 -25.94
C GLN A 115 -0.88 6.59 -25.05
N ARG A 116 -1.34 7.75 -24.59
CA ARG A 116 -2.58 7.88 -23.82
C ARG A 116 -3.79 7.36 -24.61
N GLN A 117 -3.93 7.80 -25.85
CA GLN A 117 -5.02 7.37 -26.73
C GLN A 117 -4.94 5.89 -27.12
N LYS A 118 -3.75 5.32 -27.20
CA LYS A 118 -3.53 3.91 -27.53
C LYS A 118 -3.85 2.97 -26.36
N TYR A 119 -3.38 3.30 -25.15
CA TYR A 119 -3.36 2.35 -24.04
C TYR A 119 -4.47 2.58 -23.01
N ILE A 120 -4.83 3.83 -22.68
CA ILE A 120 -5.81 4.09 -21.61
C ILE A 120 -7.19 3.50 -21.95
N PRO A 121 -7.74 3.63 -23.17
CA PRO A 121 -9.03 2.99 -23.50
C PRO A 121 -9.03 1.47 -23.35
N ARG A 122 -7.88 0.82 -23.58
CA ARG A 122 -7.75 -0.63 -23.44
C ARG A 122 -7.85 -1.07 -21.97
N ILE A 123 -7.21 -0.32 -21.09
CA ILE A 123 -7.31 -0.55 -19.64
C ILE A 123 -8.73 -0.24 -19.13
N ALA A 124 -9.33 0.84 -19.60
CA ALA A 124 -10.72 1.17 -19.27
C ALA A 124 -11.71 0.08 -19.75
N ALA A 125 -11.37 -0.66 -20.81
CA ALA A 125 -12.12 -1.82 -21.29
C ALA A 125 -11.80 -3.12 -20.54
N GLY A 126 -10.84 -3.12 -19.61
CA GLY A 126 -10.50 -4.24 -18.74
C GLY A 126 -9.30 -5.08 -19.18
N GLU A 127 -8.43 -4.58 -20.07
CA GLU A 127 -7.12 -5.19 -20.27
C GLU A 127 -6.27 -5.00 -19.00
N THR A 128 -5.43 -5.99 -18.68
CA THR A 128 -4.67 -6.05 -17.45
C THR A 128 -3.29 -5.39 -17.56
N MET A 129 -2.74 -4.96 -16.42
CA MET A 129 -1.41 -4.37 -16.36
C MET A 129 -0.46 -5.11 -15.42
N SER A 130 0.82 -4.85 -15.59
CA SER A 130 1.89 -5.14 -14.63
C SER A 130 2.90 -4.00 -14.56
N MET A 131 3.70 -4.00 -13.49
CA MET A 131 4.87 -3.14 -13.34
C MET A 131 6.11 -4.00 -13.12
N ASP A 132 6.99 -4.02 -14.11
CA ASP A 132 8.11 -4.94 -14.21
C ASP A 132 9.38 -4.22 -13.74
N LEU A 133 9.54 -4.13 -12.41
CA LEU A 133 10.64 -3.36 -11.80
C LEU A 133 11.75 -4.28 -11.29
N THR A 134 11.39 -5.23 -10.43
CA THR A 134 12.30 -6.08 -9.65
C THR A 134 13.07 -7.09 -10.52
N GLU A 135 14.33 -7.30 -10.18
CA GLU A 135 15.20 -8.33 -10.74
C GLU A 135 15.81 -9.19 -9.62
N PRO A 136 16.43 -10.36 -9.93
CA PRO A 136 17.01 -11.23 -8.90
C PRO A 136 17.94 -10.50 -7.91
N ASP A 137 18.75 -9.54 -8.39
CA ASP A 137 19.73 -8.78 -7.59
C ASP A 137 19.33 -7.31 -7.38
N ALA A 138 18.10 -6.90 -7.72
CA ALA A 138 17.60 -5.53 -7.64
C ALA A 138 16.14 -5.51 -7.17
N GLY A 139 15.93 -5.59 -5.86
CA GLY A 139 14.61 -5.47 -5.21
C GLY A 139 14.44 -4.11 -4.53
N SER A 140 14.89 -3.98 -3.28
CA SER A 140 14.86 -2.69 -2.56
C SER A 140 15.77 -1.64 -3.19
N ASP A 141 16.90 -2.05 -3.76
CA ASP A 141 17.83 -1.20 -4.51
C ASP A 141 17.61 -1.32 -6.03
N LEU A 142 16.58 -0.63 -6.53
CA LEU A 142 16.26 -0.60 -7.96
C LEU A 142 17.31 0.12 -8.83
N GLN A 143 18.27 0.85 -8.24
CA GLN A 143 19.37 1.45 -9.02
C GLN A 143 20.21 0.39 -9.72
N ARG A 144 20.22 -0.84 -9.20
CA ARG A 144 20.97 -1.98 -9.71
C ARG A 144 20.28 -2.75 -10.84
N VAL A 145 19.09 -2.31 -11.29
CA VAL A 145 18.39 -2.92 -12.44
C VAL A 145 19.32 -3.01 -13.65
N MET A 146 19.38 -4.18 -14.26
CA MET A 146 20.29 -4.52 -15.36
C MET A 146 19.57 -4.92 -16.66
N LEU A 147 18.24 -5.15 -16.65
CA LEU A 147 17.48 -5.39 -17.88
C LEU A 147 17.83 -4.30 -18.88
N LYS A 148 18.32 -4.69 -20.07
CA LYS A 148 18.91 -3.78 -21.04
C LYS A 148 17.86 -3.31 -22.03
N ALA A 149 17.84 -2.02 -22.30
CA ALA A 149 17.10 -1.39 -23.39
C ALA A 149 18.09 -0.85 -24.42
N THR A 150 17.94 -1.30 -25.67
CA THR A 150 18.73 -0.83 -26.81
C THR A 150 17.80 -0.30 -27.88
N GLN A 151 18.25 0.71 -28.65
CA GLN A 151 17.48 1.26 -29.73
C GLN A 151 18.05 0.79 -31.07
N ASP A 152 17.20 0.23 -31.93
CA ASP A 152 17.56 -0.16 -33.29
C ASP A 152 17.75 1.08 -34.18
N GLU A 153 18.30 0.91 -35.37
CA GLU A 153 18.55 1.99 -36.34
C GLU A 153 17.26 2.72 -36.78
N ASP A 154 16.12 2.03 -36.75
CA ASP A 154 14.80 2.58 -37.05
C ASP A 154 14.14 3.33 -35.88
N GLY A 155 14.83 3.43 -34.73
CA GLY A 155 14.34 4.06 -33.53
C GLY A 155 13.50 3.15 -32.62
N THR A 156 13.30 1.87 -32.96
CA THR A 156 12.57 0.91 -32.14
C THR A 156 13.39 0.49 -30.92
N TRP A 157 12.79 0.51 -29.73
CA TRP A 157 13.43 0.02 -28.51
C TRP A 157 13.25 -1.49 -28.37
N ARG A 158 14.32 -2.16 -27.91
CA ARG A 158 14.38 -3.59 -27.63
C ARG A 158 14.80 -3.87 -26.21
N LEU A 159 14.04 -4.71 -25.50
CA LEU A 159 14.30 -5.09 -24.14
C LEU A 159 14.88 -6.52 -24.08
N ASN A 160 15.95 -6.69 -23.28
CA ASN A 160 16.62 -7.97 -23.07
C ASN A 160 17.03 -8.14 -21.61
N GLY A 161 16.66 -9.27 -20.99
CA GLY A 161 17.01 -9.60 -19.61
C GLY A 161 15.90 -10.33 -18.88
N VAL A 162 15.98 -10.30 -17.54
CA VAL A 162 15.07 -11.05 -16.66
C VAL A 162 14.44 -10.09 -15.65
N LYS A 163 13.14 -10.23 -15.43
CA LYS A 163 12.42 -9.64 -14.33
C LYS A 163 11.90 -10.74 -13.40
N ARG A 164 11.86 -10.47 -12.10
CA ARG A 164 11.45 -11.46 -11.09
C ARG A 164 10.43 -10.87 -10.12
N PHE A 165 9.59 -11.75 -9.56
CA PHE A 165 8.51 -11.37 -8.64
C PHE A 165 7.50 -10.40 -9.24
N ILE A 166 7.21 -10.53 -10.54
CA ILE A 166 6.30 -9.63 -11.25
C ILE A 166 4.85 -10.10 -11.05
N THR A 167 4.10 -9.31 -10.31
CA THR A 167 2.66 -9.53 -10.13
C THR A 167 1.96 -9.40 -11.47
N ASN A 168 1.13 -10.40 -11.78
CA ASN A 168 0.39 -10.46 -13.05
C ASN A 168 1.28 -10.35 -14.29
N GLY A 169 2.47 -10.99 -14.24
CA GLY A 169 3.53 -10.81 -15.22
C GLY A 169 3.23 -11.30 -16.66
N ASP A 170 2.06 -11.89 -16.92
CA ASP A 170 1.57 -12.20 -18.28
C ASP A 170 0.40 -11.28 -18.67
N SER A 171 0.36 -10.08 -18.13
CA SER A 171 -0.66 -9.06 -18.41
C SER A 171 -0.62 -8.56 -19.86
N ASP A 172 -1.62 -7.77 -20.25
CA ASP A 172 -1.73 -7.24 -21.61
C ASP A 172 -0.75 -6.10 -21.87
N ILE A 173 -0.52 -5.23 -20.87
CA ILE A 173 0.35 -4.06 -20.94
C ILE A 173 1.27 -4.03 -19.72
N HIS A 174 2.55 -3.79 -19.94
CA HIS A 174 3.56 -3.72 -18.88
C HIS A 174 4.24 -2.35 -18.84
N LEU A 175 4.49 -1.84 -17.64
CA LEU A 175 5.43 -0.76 -17.42
C LEU A 175 6.77 -1.34 -16.96
N VAL A 176 7.82 -1.17 -17.75
CA VAL A 176 9.09 -1.86 -17.57
C VAL A 176 10.20 -0.86 -17.27
N LEU A 177 10.89 -1.05 -16.14
CA LEU A 177 12.11 -0.29 -15.82
C LEU A 177 13.31 -1.01 -16.44
N ALA A 178 14.06 -0.30 -17.29
CA ALA A 178 15.21 -0.85 -17.99
C ALA A 178 16.37 0.14 -18.09
N ARG A 179 17.58 -0.38 -18.22
CA ARG A 179 18.80 0.40 -18.42
C ARG A 179 18.97 0.74 -19.89
N SER A 180 18.78 2.03 -20.20
CA SER A 180 18.91 2.60 -21.54
C SER A 180 20.25 3.28 -21.78
N GLU A 181 20.99 3.62 -20.71
CA GLU A 181 22.28 4.31 -20.83
C GLU A 181 23.42 3.34 -20.57
N GLU A 182 24.20 3.04 -21.58
CA GLU A 182 25.35 2.14 -21.51
C GLU A 182 26.42 2.68 -20.54
N GLY A 183 27.07 1.77 -19.81
CA GLY A 183 28.14 2.11 -18.86
C GLY A 183 27.69 2.74 -17.54
N THR A 184 26.40 2.98 -17.34
CA THR A 184 25.87 3.53 -16.07
C THR A 184 25.58 2.39 -15.09
N LYS A 185 25.69 2.70 -13.77
CA LYS A 185 25.41 1.76 -12.67
C LYS A 185 24.45 2.29 -11.62
N ASP A 186 23.95 3.50 -11.81
CA ASP A 186 23.02 4.20 -10.90
C ASP A 186 21.64 4.40 -11.53
N GLY A 187 20.73 5.03 -10.79
CA GLY A 187 19.36 5.28 -11.23
C GLY A 187 19.24 6.22 -12.44
N ARG A 188 20.29 7.01 -12.76
CA ARG A 188 20.29 7.93 -13.90
C ARG A 188 20.42 7.22 -15.24
N GLY A 189 20.82 5.94 -15.24
CA GLY A 189 20.87 5.13 -16.45
C GLY A 189 19.56 4.41 -16.77
N LEU A 190 18.51 4.62 -15.98
CA LEU A 190 17.25 3.87 -16.06
C LEU A 190 16.13 4.70 -16.69
N SER A 191 15.40 4.07 -17.61
CA SER A 191 14.24 4.64 -18.31
C SER A 191 13.03 3.73 -18.15
N MET A 192 11.84 4.31 -18.34
CA MET A 192 10.56 3.59 -18.29
C MET A 192 10.10 3.25 -19.70
N PHE A 193 9.65 2.02 -19.90
CA PHE A 193 9.15 1.53 -21.18
C PHE A 193 7.74 0.96 -21.02
N ILE A 194 6.98 1.03 -22.10
CA ILE A 194 5.70 0.33 -22.26
C ILE A 194 5.94 -0.88 -23.17
N TYR A 195 5.62 -2.07 -22.66
CA TYR A 195 5.61 -3.29 -23.46
C TYR A 195 4.16 -3.73 -23.65
N ASP A 196 3.79 -4.01 -24.90
CA ASP A 196 2.50 -4.59 -25.27
C ASP A 196 2.69 -6.08 -25.54
N LYS A 197 1.97 -6.93 -24.82
CA LYS A 197 2.01 -8.40 -24.98
C LYS A 197 1.81 -8.86 -26.43
N ARG A 198 1.06 -8.10 -27.23
CA ARG A 198 0.80 -8.39 -28.64
C ARG A 198 2.06 -8.37 -29.51
N ASP A 199 3.10 -7.66 -29.10
CA ASP A 199 4.38 -7.59 -29.80
C ASP A 199 5.25 -8.84 -29.59
N GLY A 200 4.95 -9.69 -28.59
CA GLY A 200 5.72 -10.88 -28.27
C GLY A 200 7.12 -10.61 -27.72
N GLY A 201 7.94 -11.63 -27.63
CA GLY A 201 9.33 -11.50 -27.14
C GLY A 201 9.49 -11.57 -25.63
N VAL A 202 8.43 -11.87 -24.89
CA VAL A 202 8.48 -12.10 -23.42
C VAL A 202 7.85 -13.44 -23.10
N ASP A 203 8.59 -14.27 -22.38
CA ASP A 203 8.13 -15.56 -21.87
C ASP A 203 8.00 -15.54 -20.36
N VAL A 204 6.94 -16.16 -19.86
CA VAL A 204 6.83 -16.49 -18.43
C VAL A 204 7.63 -17.77 -18.18
N ARG A 205 8.75 -17.64 -17.46
CA ARG A 205 9.62 -18.78 -17.16
C ARG A 205 9.17 -19.55 -15.92
N HIS A 206 8.62 -18.87 -14.94
CA HIS A 206 8.22 -19.44 -13.67
C HIS A 206 7.10 -18.64 -13.02
N ILE A 207 6.25 -19.32 -12.25
CA ILE A 207 5.27 -18.71 -11.34
C ILE A 207 5.66 -19.12 -9.92
N GLU A 208 5.86 -18.15 -9.04
CA GLU A 208 6.33 -18.38 -7.67
C GLU A 208 5.27 -19.07 -6.81
N HIS A 209 5.68 -20.10 -6.06
CA HIS A 209 4.88 -20.68 -4.99
C HIS A 209 4.99 -19.80 -3.75
N LYS A 210 3.88 -19.22 -3.30
CA LYS A 210 3.87 -18.20 -2.25
C LYS A 210 3.18 -18.70 -0.99
N LEU A 211 3.45 -18.02 0.13
CA LEU A 211 2.77 -18.25 1.39
C LEU A 211 1.26 -17.96 1.30
N GLY A 212 0.89 -16.86 0.65
CA GLY A 212 -0.47 -16.38 0.49
C GLY A 212 -0.68 -15.65 -0.83
N ILE A 213 -1.84 -14.99 -0.97
CA ILE A 213 -2.31 -14.35 -2.22
C ILE A 213 -2.12 -15.27 -3.43
N HIS A 214 -2.49 -16.55 -3.27
CA HIS A 214 -2.22 -17.57 -4.28
C HIS A 214 -2.91 -17.25 -5.62
N GLY A 215 -4.10 -16.66 -5.60
CA GLY A 215 -4.81 -16.25 -6.80
C GLY A 215 -4.12 -15.15 -7.62
N SER A 216 -3.15 -14.44 -7.02
CA SER A 216 -2.34 -13.44 -7.72
C SER A 216 -1.08 -14.09 -8.29
N PRO A 217 -0.93 -14.24 -9.63
CA PRO A 217 0.28 -14.82 -10.21
C PRO A 217 1.48 -13.89 -10.00
N THR A 218 2.58 -14.45 -9.54
CA THR A 218 3.85 -13.74 -9.38
C THR A 218 4.88 -14.42 -10.27
N CYS A 219 5.29 -13.74 -11.32
CA CYS A 219 6.01 -14.34 -12.44
C CYS A 219 7.49 -13.96 -12.48
N GLU A 220 8.30 -14.88 -13.02
CA GLU A 220 9.61 -14.57 -13.56
C GLU A 220 9.51 -14.46 -15.08
N LEU A 221 9.96 -13.32 -15.62
CA LEU A 221 9.83 -12.97 -17.03
C LEU A 221 11.18 -12.93 -17.70
N VAL A 222 11.26 -13.49 -18.93
CA VAL A 222 12.43 -13.41 -19.79
C VAL A 222 12.12 -12.59 -21.02
N TYR A 223 12.75 -11.44 -21.13
CA TYR A 223 12.70 -10.55 -22.29
C TYR A 223 13.73 -10.97 -23.32
N LYS A 224 13.27 -11.25 -24.54
CA LYS A 224 14.10 -11.73 -25.67
C LYS A 224 13.88 -10.80 -26.87
N ASN A 225 14.65 -9.74 -26.93
CA ASN A 225 14.53 -8.73 -27.98
C ASN A 225 13.10 -8.15 -28.10
N ALA A 226 12.43 -8.02 -26.97
CA ALA A 226 11.02 -7.58 -26.92
C ALA A 226 10.91 -6.12 -27.33
N LYS A 227 10.01 -5.84 -28.28
CA LYS A 227 9.72 -4.48 -28.74
C LYS A 227 9.03 -3.70 -27.62
N ALA A 228 9.43 -2.44 -27.42
CA ALA A 228 8.84 -1.57 -26.43
C ALA A 228 8.82 -0.10 -26.90
N GLU A 229 8.02 0.70 -26.22
CA GLU A 229 7.93 2.15 -26.44
C GLU A 229 8.50 2.88 -25.23
N LEU A 230 9.32 3.90 -25.45
CA LEU A 230 9.80 4.75 -24.35
C LEU A 230 8.62 5.56 -23.77
N CYS A 231 8.42 5.49 -22.46
CA CYS A 231 7.44 6.31 -21.74
C CYS A 231 8.14 7.53 -21.15
N GLY A 232 7.76 8.72 -21.59
CA GLY A 232 8.40 9.97 -21.19
C GLY A 232 9.80 10.14 -21.76
N ASN A 233 10.75 10.58 -20.93
CA ASN A 233 12.14 10.84 -21.33
C ASN A 233 13.09 9.77 -20.78
N THR A 234 14.19 9.51 -21.51
CA THR A 234 15.28 8.67 -21.01
C THR A 234 15.87 9.23 -19.71
N ARG A 235 16.47 8.35 -18.88
CA ARG A 235 17.19 8.67 -17.64
C ARG A 235 16.31 9.15 -16.47
N LEU A 236 14.99 9.26 -16.65
CA LEU A 236 14.04 9.65 -15.62
C LEU A 236 13.21 8.47 -15.07
N GLY A 237 13.43 7.26 -15.57
CA GLY A 237 12.64 6.09 -15.23
C GLY A 237 12.55 5.84 -13.72
N LEU A 238 13.67 5.71 -13.03
CA LEU A 238 13.67 5.48 -11.59
C LEU A 238 13.42 6.76 -10.78
N ILE A 239 14.19 7.81 -11.08
CA ILE A 239 14.23 9.00 -10.21
C ILE A 239 12.95 9.83 -10.22
N LYS A 240 12.08 9.64 -11.23
CA LYS A 240 10.83 10.35 -11.36
C LYS A 240 9.63 9.42 -11.55
N TYR A 241 9.65 8.57 -12.57
CA TYR A 241 8.45 7.82 -12.98
C TYR A 241 8.14 6.66 -12.03
N VAL A 242 9.14 5.87 -11.65
CA VAL A 242 8.97 4.80 -10.65
C VAL A 242 8.61 5.38 -9.28
N MET A 243 9.17 6.53 -8.90
CA MET A 243 8.82 7.15 -7.61
C MET A 243 7.34 7.56 -7.55
N ALA A 244 6.79 8.13 -8.64
CA ALA A 244 5.37 8.45 -8.74
C ALA A 244 4.50 7.18 -8.73
N LEU A 245 4.87 6.17 -9.53
CA LEU A 245 4.21 4.86 -9.58
C LEU A 245 4.16 4.19 -8.20
N MET A 246 5.29 4.17 -7.49
CA MET A 246 5.40 3.55 -6.16
C MET A 246 4.58 4.27 -5.10
N ASN A 247 4.42 5.59 -5.17
CA ASN A 247 3.56 6.32 -4.22
C ASN A 247 2.10 5.92 -4.39
N GLY A 248 1.62 5.77 -5.63
CA GLY A 248 0.29 5.24 -5.92
C GLY A 248 0.13 3.79 -5.46
N ALA A 249 1.09 2.93 -5.75
CA ALA A 249 1.09 1.52 -5.32
C ALA A 249 1.07 1.39 -3.79
N ARG A 250 1.84 2.20 -3.06
CA ARG A 250 1.85 2.22 -1.58
C ARG A 250 0.48 2.55 -1.00
N LEU A 251 -0.22 3.52 -1.59
CA LEU A 251 -1.59 3.85 -1.18
C LEU A 251 -2.55 2.67 -1.45
N GLY A 252 -2.39 2.00 -2.59
CA GLY A 252 -3.13 0.78 -2.94
C GLY A 252 -2.92 -0.36 -1.95
N ILE A 253 -1.66 -0.57 -1.47
CA ILE A 253 -1.37 -1.57 -0.44
C ILE A 253 -1.95 -1.18 0.92
N ALA A 254 -1.96 0.10 1.27
CA ALA A 254 -2.64 0.55 2.49
C ALA A 254 -4.13 0.24 2.43
N ALA A 255 -4.80 0.46 1.30
CA ALA A 255 -6.20 0.11 1.09
C ALA A 255 -6.45 -1.41 1.13
N GLN A 256 -5.59 -2.20 0.48
CA GLN A 256 -5.63 -3.66 0.54
C GLN A 256 -5.51 -4.17 1.99
N SER A 257 -4.62 -3.57 2.77
CA SER A 257 -4.40 -3.92 4.17
C SER A 257 -5.64 -3.66 5.02
N VAL A 258 -6.27 -2.49 4.88
CA VAL A 258 -7.50 -2.14 5.61
C VAL A 258 -8.64 -3.10 5.27
N GLY A 259 -8.75 -3.56 4.02
CA GLY A 259 -9.74 -4.57 3.64
C GLY A 259 -9.54 -5.91 4.37
N VAL A 260 -8.30 -6.39 4.46
CA VAL A 260 -7.97 -7.62 5.21
C VAL A 260 -8.16 -7.42 6.72
N GLU A 261 -7.83 -6.24 7.27
CA GLU A 261 -8.10 -5.91 8.68
C GLU A 261 -9.59 -5.99 9.00
N GLN A 262 -10.43 -5.41 8.12
CA GLN A 262 -11.88 -5.45 8.27
C GLN A 262 -12.40 -6.88 8.28
N GLU A 263 -11.95 -7.70 7.34
CA GLU A 263 -12.43 -9.07 7.24
C GLU A 263 -11.91 -9.94 8.39
N ALA A 264 -10.67 -9.75 8.82
CA ALA A 264 -10.13 -10.43 10.00
C ALA A 264 -10.94 -10.11 11.27
N TYR A 265 -11.35 -8.83 11.42
CA TYR A 265 -12.21 -8.42 12.51
C TYR A 265 -13.61 -9.05 12.42
N ASN A 266 -14.23 -9.06 11.23
CA ASN A 266 -15.53 -9.65 10.99
C ASN A 266 -15.55 -11.15 11.36
N GLU A 267 -14.57 -11.91 10.86
CA GLU A 267 -14.41 -13.34 11.13
C GLU A 267 -14.19 -13.61 12.62
N GLY A 268 -13.29 -12.87 13.26
CA GLY A 268 -13.02 -12.99 14.70
C GLY A 268 -14.25 -12.69 15.55
N LEU A 269 -14.98 -11.61 15.23
CA LEU A 269 -16.18 -11.21 15.95
C LEU A 269 -17.32 -12.24 15.77
N ALA A 270 -17.60 -12.65 14.54
CA ALA A 270 -18.65 -13.63 14.23
C ALA A 270 -18.40 -14.94 14.97
N TYR A 271 -17.17 -15.47 14.90
CA TYR A 271 -16.81 -16.69 15.62
C TYR A 271 -16.95 -16.52 17.15
N ALA A 272 -16.51 -15.40 17.70
CA ALA A 272 -16.60 -15.15 19.14
C ALA A 272 -18.06 -15.04 19.64
N GLN A 273 -18.97 -14.54 18.80
CA GLN A 273 -20.40 -14.45 19.11
C GLN A 273 -21.12 -15.80 19.04
N GLU A 274 -20.61 -16.74 18.26
CA GLU A 274 -21.19 -18.07 18.12
C GLU A 274 -20.63 -19.08 19.13
N ARG A 275 -19.31 -19.11 19.27
CA ARG A 275 -18.59 -20.11 20.08
C ARG A 275 -18.86 -19.94 21.55
N ALA A 276 -19.27 -21.03 22.21
CA ALA A 276 -19.43 -21.07 23.66
C ALA A 276 -18.40 -22.00 24.30
N GLN A 277 -17.80 -21.56 25.41
CA GLN A 277 -16.93 -22.33 26.29
C GLN A 277 -17.19 -21.94 27.74
N PHE A 278 -17.00 -22.84 28.69
CA PHE A 278 -17.19 -22.59 30.12
C PHE A 278 -18.55 -21.97 30.45
N GLY A 279 -19.59 -22.35 29.68
CA GLY A 279 -20.97 -21.96 29.94
C GLY A 279 -21.40 -20.58 29.38
N GLN A 280 -20.54 -19.89 28.64
CA GLN A 280 -20.85 -18.57 28.05
C GLN A 280 -20.21 -18.39 26.66
N LYS A 281 -20.67 -17.41 25.90
CA LYS A 281 -20.05 -17.05 24.62
C LYS A 281 -18.64 -16.49 24.84
N ILE A 282 -17.69 -16.87 23.96
CA ILE A 282 -16.30 -16.44 24.17
C ILE A 282 -16.12 -14.93 24.00
N VAL A 283 -17.00 -14.24 23.29
CA VAL A 283 -17.01 -12.78 23.18
C VAL A 283 -17.18 -12.08 24.54
N GLU A 284 -17.70 -12.77 25.54
CA GLU A 284 -17.90 -12.23 26.91
C GLU A 284 -16.64 -12.33 27.77
N PHE A 285 -15.62 -13.08 27.34
CA PHE A 285 -14.36 -13.17 28.07
C PHE A 285 -13.49 -11.91 27.88
N PRO A 286 -12.94 -11.33 29.00
CA PRO A 286 -12.10 -10.14 28.94
C PRO A 286 -10.95 -10.24 27.95
N ALA A 287 -10.25 -11.35 27.87
CA ALA A 287 -9.15 -11.55 26.94
C ALA A 287 -9.61 -11.51 25.47
N VAL A 288 -10.82 -11.98 25.16
CA VAL A 288 -11.37 -12.01 23.81
C VAL A 288 -11.88 -10.62 23.40
N TYR A 289 -12.65 -9.95 24.26
CA TYR A 289 -13.11 -8.60 23.92
C TYR A 289 -12.01 -7.56 23.93
N ASP A 290 -10.92 -7.77 24.66
CA ASP A 290 -9.71 -6.93 24.56
C ASP A 290 -9.10 -7.07 23.16
N MET A 291 -8.84 -8.30 22.67
CA MET A 291 -8.33 -8.52 21.31
C MET A 291 -9.25 -7.88 20.27
N LEU A 292 -10.56 -8.14 20.31
CA LEU A 292 -11.53 -7.56 19.36
C LEU A 292 -11.55 -6.03 19.41
N SER A 293 -11.47 -5.43 20.60
CA SER A 293 -11.45 -3.98 20.75
C SER A 293 -10.17 -3.36 20.16
N ARG A 294 -9.02 -4.01 20.36
CA ARG A 294 -7.74 -3.58 19.78
C ARG A 294 -7.73 -3.74 18.26
N MET A 295 -8.25 -4.86 17.73
CA MET A 295 -8.43 -5.06 16.29
C MET A 295 -9.28 -3.95 15.67
N LYS A 296 -10.44 -3.66 16.28
CA LYS A 296 -11.34 -2.60 15.80
C LYS A 296 -10.71 -1.21 15.86
N ALA A 297 -9.99 -0.91 16.93
CA ALA A 297 -9.31 0.38 17.09
C ALA A 297 -8.20 0.59 16.04
N LYS A 298 -7.38 -0.44 15.77
CA LYS A 298 -6.37 -0.41 14.69
C LYS A 298 -7.01 -0.20 13.33
N LEU A 299 -8.07 -0.97 13.02
CA LEU A 299 -8.82 -0.86 11.77
C LEU A 299 -9.37 0.55 11.54
N ASP A 300 -10.04 1.13 12.56
CA ASP A 300 -10.65 2.46 12.41
C ASP A 300 -9.59 3.55 12.27
N ALA A 301 -8.53 3.50 13.07
CA ALA A 301 -7.42 4.46 12.97
C ALA A 301 -6.64 4.30 11.65
N GLY A 302 -6.43 3.07 11.19
CA GLY A 302 -5.80 2.77 9.90
C GLY A 302 -6.61 3.24 8.71
N ARG A 303 -7.93 3.07 8.75
CA ARG A 303 -8.86 3.56 7.74
C ARG A 303 -8.89 5.09 7.69
N SER A 304 -8.91 5.75 8.84
CA SER A 304 -8.82 7.19 8.94
C SER A 304 -7.53 7.73 8.30
N LEU A 305 -6.39 7.12 8.60
CA LEU A 305 -5.10 7.45 7.99
C LEU A 305 -5.10 7.23 6.47
N LEU A 306 -5.65 6.11 5.99
CA LEU A 306 -5.75 5.80 4.57
C LEU A 306 -6.51 6.88 3.81
N TYR A 307 -7.71 7.21 4.29
CA TYR A 307 -8.58 8.15 3.59
C TYR A 307 -8.08 9.59 3.67
N GLN A 308 -7.46 9.97 4.78
CA GLN A 308 -6.81 11.28 4.88
C GLN A 308 -5.61 11.39 3.91
N THR A 309 -4.83 10.32 3.78
CA THR A 309 -3.71 10.27 2.81
C THR A 309 -4.21 10.36 1.38
N ALA A 310 -5.26 9.58 1.03
CA ALA A 310 -5.88 9.62 -0.29
C ALA A 310 -6.43 11.01 -0.64
N ARG A 311 -7.05 11.69 0.33
CA ARG A 311 -7.54 13.06 0.17
C ARG A 311 -6.40 14.03 -0.16
N TYR A 312 -5.25 13.93 0.48
CA TYR A 312 -4.09 14.78 0.16
C TYR A 312 -3.58 14.53 -1.25
N VAL A 313 -3.55 13.26 -1.67
CA VAL A 313 -3.19 12.89 -3.05
C VAL A 313 -4.18 13.48 -4.05
N ASP A 314 -5.47 13.40 -3.80
CA ASP A 314 -6.50 13.93 -4.70
C ASP A 314 -6.38 15.45 -4.89
N ILE A 315 -6.12 16.18 -3.84
CA ILE A 315 -6.02 17.65 -3.92
C ILE A 315 -4.81 18.06 -4.76
N TYR A 316 -3.62 17.51 -4.51
CA TYR A 316 -2.46 17.92 -5.31
C TYR A 316 -2.56 17.46 -6.76
N LYS A 317 -3.09 16.26 -7.03
CA LYS A 317 -3.28 15.76 -8.40
C LYS A 317 -4.31 16.58 -9.18
N ALA A 318 -5.39 17.01 -8.54
CA ALA A 318 -6.35 17.91 -9.17
C ALA A 318 -5.70 19.24 -9.59
N LEU A 319 -4.81 19.79 -8.76
CA LEU A 319 -4.06 21.00 -9.09
C LEU A 319 -3.01 20.75 -10.19
N GLU A 320 -2.39 19.58 -10.21
CA GLU A 320 -1.52 19.17 -11.33
C GLU A 320 -2.28 19.10 -12.66
N ASP A 321 -3.48 18.51 -12.68
CA ASP A 321 -4.30 18.44 -13.88
C ASP A 321 -4.69 19.86 -14.37
N ILE A 322 -5.09 20.74 -13.47
CA ILE A 322 -5.35 22.15 -13.80
C ILE A 322 -4.10 22.80 -14.39
N SER A 323 -2.90 22.49 -13.86
CA SER A 323 -1.63 23.05 -14.34
C SER A 323 -1.29 22.66 -15.78
N ARG A 324 -1.85 21.56 -16.29
CA ARG A 324 -1.70 21.12 -17.70
C ARG A 324 -2.58 21.93 -18.65
N GLU A 325 -3.68 22.47 -18.16
CA GLU A 325 -4.65 23.22 -18.97
C GLU A 325 -4.37 24.73 -18.91
N ARG A 326 -3.93 25.25 -17.76
CA ARG A 326 -3.62 26.67 -17.55
C ARG A 326 -2.55 26.87 -16.47
N LYS A 327 -1.96 28.04 -16.44
CA LYS A 327 -1.03 28.43 -15.37
C LYS A 327 -1.78 28.56 -14.03
N LEU A 328 -1.24 27.94 -13.00
CA LEU A 328 -1.78 28.07 -11.63
C LEU A 328 -1.55 29.48 -11.06
N THR A 329 -2.49 29.94 -10.23
CA THR A 329 -2.30 31.15 -9.43
C THR A 329 -1.21 30.95 -8.36
N PRO A 330 -0.71 32.01 -7.71
CA PRO A 330 0.23 31.90 -6.60
C PRO A 330 -0.35 31.05 -5.44
N GLU A 331 -1.63 31.22 -5.12
CA GLU A 331 -2.36 30.51 -4.06
C GLU A 331 -2.47 29.01 -4.41
N GLU A 332 -2.91 28.69 -5.64
CA GLU A 332 -3.00 27.30 -6.11
C GLU A 332 -1.65 26.60 -6.11
N ARG A 333 -0.55 27.31 -6.46
CA ARG A 333 0.80 26.73 -6.37
C ARG A 333 1.24 26.46 -4.93
N ALA A 334 0.92 27.36 -4.01
CA ALA A 334 1.21 27.20 -2.59
C ALA A 334 0.40 26.03 -2.02
N GLU A 335 -0.87 25.91 -2.37
CA GLU A 335 -1.74 24.80 -1.99
C GLU A 335 -1.24 23.48 -2.54
N MET A 336 -0.92 23.39 -3.83
CA MET A 336 -0.35 22.17 -4.45
C MET A 336 0.91 21.73 -3.73
N LYS A 337 1.83 22.66 -3.42
CA LYS A 337 3.06 22.36 -2.69
C LYS A 337 2.78 21.83 -1.28
N THR A 338 1.80 22.39 -0.59
CA THR A 338 1.40 21.95 0.75
C THR A 338 0.86 20.52 0.71
N TYR A 339 -0.07 20.21 -0.18
CA TYR A 339 -0.68 18.89 -0.26
C TYR A 339 0.26 17.83 -0.85
N THR A 340 1.17 18.18 -1.74
CA THR A 340 2.25 17.28 -2.17
C THR A 340 3.11 16.88 -0.97
N ARG A 341 3.53 17.84 -0.13
CA ARG A 341 4.32 17.56 1.07
C ARG A 341 3.57 16.70 2.08
N LEU A 342 2.27 16.94 2.29
CA LEU A 342 1.43 16.12 3.17
C LEU A 342 1.27 14.70 2.63
N ALA A 343 1.01 14.53 1.34
CA ALA A 343 0.91 13.22 0.71
C ALA A 343 2.23 12.43 0.82
N ASP A 344 3.37 13.09 0.57
CA ASP A 344 4.70 12.47 0.70
C ASP A 344 5.01 12.04 2.14
N ALA A 345 4.57 12.82 3.14
CA ALA A 345 4.76 12.49 4.54
C ALA A 345 3.82 11.35 5.00
N PHE A 346 2.57 11.33 4.56
CA PHE A 346 1.56 10.39 5.04
C PHE A 346 1.60 9.04 4.32
N THR A 347 1.97 8.98 3.05
CA THR A 347 2.00 7.73 2.27
C THR A 347 2.88 6.64 2.91
N PRO A 348 4.13 6.88 3.35
CA PRO A 348 4.93 5.85 3.99
C PRO A 348 4.34 5.40 5.34
N ILE A 349 3.70 6.30 6.09
CA ILE A 349 3.02 5.92 7.34
C ILE A 349 1.79 5.06 7.04
N ALA A 350 0.95 5.47 6.09
CA ALA A 350 -0.25 4.74 5.71
C ALA A 350 0.08 3.31 5.25
N LYS A 351 1.08 3.16 4.38
CA LYS A 351 1.51 1.83 3.90
C LYS A 351 2.12 1.00 5.02
N GLY A 352 3.04 1.53 5.78
CA GLY A 352 3.76 0.79 6.81
C GLY A 352 2.85 0.34 7.95
N MET A 353 2.06 1.25 8.53
CA MET A 353 1.20 0.92 9.68
C MET A 353 0.07 -0.03 9.30
N ASN A 354 -0.68 0.25 8.23
CA ASN A 354 -1.78 -0.63 7.82
C ASN A 354 -1.29 -2.04 7.43
N SER A 355 -0.14 -2.17 6.77
CA SER A 355 0.39 -3.49 6.44
C SER A 355 0.81 -4.31 7.66
N GLU A 356 1.34 -3.69 8.71
CA GLU A 356 1.64 -4.35 9.99
C GLU A 356 0.35 -4.68 10.75
N TYR A 357 -0.62 -3.78 10.79
CA TYR A 357 -1.91 -4.00 11.46
C TYR A 357 -2.73 -5.09 10.80
N ALA A 358 -2.71 -5.21 9.46
CA ALA A 358 -3.35 -6.31 8.77
C ALA A 358 -2.82 -7.68 9.23
N THR A 359 -1.49 -7.81 9.36
CA THR A 359 -0.88 -9.04 9.85
C THR A 359 -1.25 -9.31 11.31
N GLN A 360 -1.24 -8.28 12.17
CA GLN A 360 -1.60 -8.41 13.59
C GLN A 360 -3.08 -8.77 13.78
N ASN A 361 -3.99 -8.11 13.06
CA ASN A 361 -5.42 -8.40 13.13
C ASN A 361 -5.74 -9.81 12.60
N ALA A 362 -5.09 -10.24 11.54
CA ALA A 362 -5.25 -11.61 11.03
C ALA A 362 -4.68 -12.66 12.01
N TYR A 363 -3.57 -12.36 12.69
CA TYR A 363 -3.05 -13.19 13.79
C TYR A 363 -4.06 -13.31 14.95
N ASP A 364 -4.63 -12.18 15.38
CA ASP A 364 -5.62 -12.15 16.47
C ASP A 364 -6.90 -12.90 16.06
N ALA A 365 -7.35 -12.81 14.81
CA ALA A 365 -8.47 -13.58 14.30
C ALA A 365 -8.25 -15.09 14.42
N ILE A 366 -7.06 -15.60 14.06
CA ILE A 366 -6.70 -17.02 14.27
C ILE A 366 -6.73 -17.35 15.77
N SER A 367 -6.19 -16.49 16.63
CA SER A 367 -6.15 -16.69 18.07
C SER A 367 -7.55 -16.78 18.68
N ILE A 368 -8.49 -15.96 18.23
CA ILE A 368 -9.90 -15.99 18.65
C ILE A 368 -10.57 -17.30 18.22
N HIS A 369 -10.27 -17.79 17.02
CA HIS A 369 -10.78 -19.08 16.54
C HIS A 369 -10.15 -20.28 17.28
N GLY A 370 -9.00 -20.10 17.92
CA GLY A 370 -8.25 -21.18 18.54
C GLY A 370 -7.83 -22.24 17.51
N GLY A 371 -7.98 -23.52 17.86
CA GLY A 371 -7.61 -24.63 16.96
C GLY A 371 -8.30 -24.57 15.59
N SER A 372 -9.55 -24.12 15.54
CA SER A 372 -10.29 -23.94 14.28
C SER A 372 -9.62 -22.94 13.34
N GLY A 373 -9.02 -21.88 13.88
CA GLY A 373 -8.33 -20.85 13.07
C GLY A 373 -7.08 -21.34 12.33
N PHE A 374 -6.55 -22.50 12.74
CA PHE A 374 -5.39 -23.13 12.10
C PHE A 374 -5.77 -24.12 10.99
N ILE A 375 -7.07 -24.38 10.81
CA ILE A 375 -7.61 -25.36 9.87
C ILE A 375 -7.97 -24.65 8.55
N MET A 376 -7.62 -25.28 7.41
CA MET A 376 -7.75 -24.69 6.07
C MET A 376 -9.20 -24.36 5.67
N GLU A 377 -10.19 -25.02 6.25
CA GLU A 377 -11.62 -24.79 6.04
C GLU A 377 -12.13 -23.49 6.67
N TYR A 378 -11.33 -22.81 7.50
CA TYR A 378 -11.67 -21.51 8.08
C TYR A 378 -10.90 -20.39 7.38
N LYS A 379 -11.60 -19.32 7.02
CA LYS A 379 -11.05 -18.19 6.28
C LYS A 379 -9.88 -17.48 7.00
N SER A 380 -9.87 -17.46 8.33
CA SER A 380 -8.87 -16.74 9.14
C SER A 380 -7.42 -17.08 8.80
N GLN A 381 -7.11 -18.37 8.48
CA GLN A 381 -5.76 -18.76 8.07
C GLN A 381 -5.35 -18.16 6.71
N ARG A 382 -6.30 -18.04 5.75
CA ARG A 382 -6.03 -17.40 4.44
C ARG A 382 -5.73 -15.92 4.62
N LEU A 383 -6.53 -15.20 5.41
CA LEU A 383 -6.30 -13.80 5.73
C LEU A 383 -4.91 -13.55 6.33
N TYR A 384 -4.45 -14.43 7.23
CA TYR A 384 -3.11 -14.33 7.81
C TYR A 384 -2.00 -14.57 6.79
N ARG A 385 -2.13 -15.59 5.94
CA ARG A 385 -1.17 -15.88 4.88
C ARG A 385 -1.08 -14.74 3.87
N ASP A 386 -2.22 -14.19 3.48
CA ASP A 386 -2.33 -13.09 2.53
C ASP A 386 -1.75 -11.79 3.09
N ALA A 387 -2.07 -11.45 4.34
CA ALA A 387 -1.62 -10.22 4.99
C ALA A 387 -0.08 -10.12 5.08
N ARG A 388 0.62 -11.25 5.20
CA ARG A 388 2.06 -11.24 5.48
C ARG A 388 2.90 -10.55 4.42
N ILE A 389 2.47 -10.56 3.15
CA ILE A 389 3.22 -9.93 2.07
C ILE A 389 3.13 -8.40 2.10
N PHE A 390 2.09 -7.82 2.69
CA PHE A 390 1.82 -6.37 2.61
C PHE A 390 2.94 -5.52 3.21
N SER A 391 3.63 -6.01 4.23
CA SER A 391 4.78 -5.32 4.84
C SER A 391 6.10 -5.55 4.08
N ILE A 392 6.08 -6.34 3.00
CA ILE A 392 7.28 -6.71 2.22
C ILE A 392 7.30 -6.04 0.86
N TYR A 393 6.27 -6.26 0.01
CA TYR A 393 6.27 -5.76 -1.36
C TYR A 393 5.92 -4.26 -1.45
N GLU A 394 6.13 -3.66 -2.62
CA GLU A 394 5.95 -2.22 -2.87
C GLU A 394 6.74 -1.33 -1.89
N GLY A 395 7.90 -1.83 -1.50
CA GLY A 395 8.77 -1.26 -0.47
C GLY A 395 8.47 -1.82 0.92
N THR A 396 9.45 -2.47 1.51
CA THR A 396 9.36 -3.04 2.87
C THR A 396 8.97 -1.97 3.89
N THR A 397 8.49 -2.39 5.07
CA THR A 397 8.27 -1.47 6.19
C THR A 397 9.53 -0.66 6.49
N GLN A 398 10.72 -1.28 6.42
CA GLN A 398 11.98 -0.54 6.64
C GLN A 398 12.20 0.57 5.59
N LEU A 399 11.80 0.36 4.33
CA LEU A 399 11.87 1.43 3.32
C LEU A 399 10.88 2.56 3.61
N GLN A 400 9.73 2.27 4.22
CA GLN A 400 8.80 3.31 4.69
C GLN A 400 9.43 4.11 5.84
N VAL A 401 10.12 3.45 6.77
CA VAL A 401 10.86 4.09 7.85
C VAL A 401 11.94 5.02 7.28
N VAL A 402 12.75 4.55 6.33
CA VAL A 402 13.79 5.35 5.66
C VAL A 402 13.18 6.56 4.95
N ALA A 403 12.05 6.39 4.28
CA ALA A 403 11.36 7.50 3.61
C ALA A 403 10.83 8.55 4.60
N ALA A 404 10.36 8.11 5.77
CA ALA A 404 9.75 8.98 6.79
C ALA A 404 10.78 9.66 7.71
N VAL A 405 11.88 8.98 8.07
CA VAL A 405 12.79 9.44 9.14
C VAL A 405 13.35 10.83 8.90
N ARG A 406 13.61 11.21 7.65
CA ARG A 406 14.07 12.56 7.30
C ARG A 406 13.03 13.65 7.66
N TYR A 407 11.74 13.34 7.52
CA TYR A 407 10.65 14.25 7.89
C TYR A 407 10.42 14.30 9.41
N ILE A 408 10.84 13.27 10.14
CA ILE A 408 10.85 13.25 11.61
C ILE A 408 11.93 14.22 12.11
N THR A 409 13.16 14.01 11.68
CA THR A 409 14.32 14.74 12.21
C THR A 409 14.43 16.19 11.73
N ASN A 410 13.82 16.52 10.58
CA ASN A 410 13.75 17.91 10.10
C ASN A 410 12.56 18.70 10.69
N GLY A 411 11.73 18.07 11.53
CA GLY A 411 10.60 18.70 12.20
C GLY A 411 9.31 18.79 11.39
N THR A 412 9.26 18.21 10.18
CA THR A 412 8.06 18.26 9.34
C THR A 412 6.85 17.61 10.03
N TYR A 413 6.99 16.38 10.53
CA TYR A 413 5.88 15.71 11.22
C TYR A 413 5.50 16.41 12.53
N LEU A 414 6.49 16.90 13.29
CA LEU A 414 6.20 17.62 14.52
C LEU A 414 5.36 18.89 14.26
N SER A 415 5.67 19.63 13.20
CA SER A 415 4.84 20.77 12.76
C SER A 415 3.42 20.33 12.41
N ILE A 416 3.26 19.28 11.61
CA ILE A 416 1.95 18.74 11.22
C ILE A 416 1.15 18.32 12.47
N ILE A 417 1.77 17.59 13.39
CA ILE A 417 1.15 17.13 14.64
C ILE A 417 0.70 18.32 15.50
N LYS A 418 1.55 19.34 15.64
CA LYS A 418 1.21 20.57 16.39
C LYS A 418 0.03 21.32 15.76
N ASP A 419 -0.06 21.34 14.42
CA ASP A 419 -1.20 21.92 13.72
C ASP A 419 -2.49 21.09 13.94
N MET A 420 -2.40 19.75 13.88
CA MET A 420 -3.53 18.86 14.17
C MET A 420 -4.05 18.99 15.59
N LEU A 421 -3.18 19.25 16.58
CA LEU A 421 -3.59 19.51 17.97
C LEU A 421 -4.42 20.78 18.15
N GLN A 422 -4.37 21.73 17.20
CA GLN A 422 -5.19 22.95 17.24
C GLN A 422 -6.61 22.71 16.72
N THR A 423 -6.89 21.54 16.12
CA THR A 423 -8.23 21.21 15.65
C THR A 423 -9.20 21.17 16.82
N GLU A 424 -10.31 21.90 16.71
CA GLU A 424 -11.37 21.89 17.72
C GLU A 424 -12.07 20.53 17.74
N VAL A 425 -12.20 19.95 18.90
CA VAL A 425 -12.82 18.63 19.11
C VAL A 425 -13.99 18.74 20.10
N CYS A 426 -14.95 17.81 19.99
CA CYS A 426 -16.08 17.78 20.91
C CYS A 426 -15.63 17.46 22.35
N ASP A 427 -16.38 17.94 23.35
CA ASP A 427 -16.08 17.70 24.78
C ASP A 427 -15.93 16.22 25.10
N CYS A 428 -16.61 15.37 24.32
CA CYS A 428 -16.65 13.94 24.54
C CYS A 428 -15.31 13.22 24.29
N VAL A 429 -14.38 13.82 23.53
CA VAL A 429 -13.03 13.30 23.24
C VAL A 429 -11.92 14.30 23.60
N LYS A 430 -12.25 15.49 24.11
CA LYS A 430 -11.29 16.49 24.57
C LYS A 430 -10.24 15.91 25.56
N PRO A 431 -10.60 15.04 26.53
CA PRO A 431 -9.63 14.40 27.40
C PRO A 431 -8.61 13.55 26.64
N LEU A 432 -9.00 12.90 25.51
CA LEU A 432 -8.09 12.10 24.68
C LEU A 432 -7.08 13.00 24.00
N GLN A 433 -7.52 14.13 23.40
CA GLN A 433 -6.62 15.10 22.78
C GLN A 433 -5.59 15.63 23.79
N THR A 434 -5.99 15.91 25.03
CA THR A 434 -5.10 16.35 26.10
C THR A 434 -4.05 15.27 26.45
N ARG A 435 -4.43 14.00 26.43
CA ARG A 435 -3.50 12.87 26.65
C ARG A 435 -2.49 12.78 25.52
N VAL A 436 -2.95 12.86 24.26
CA VAL A 436 -2.06 12.84 23.09
C VAL A 436 -1.09 14.02 23.10
N ALA A 437 -1.54 15.23 23.49
CA ALA A 437 -0.67 16.40 23.59
C ALA A 437 0.55 16.16 24.51
N LYS A 438 0.38 15.45 25.62
CA LYS A 438 1.50 15.07 26.51
C LYS A 438 2.48 14.10 25.85
N LEU A 439 1.98 13.22 24.95
CA LEU A 439 2.85 12.31 24.19
C LEU A 439 3.67 13.07 23.16
N VAL A 440 3.15 14.17 22.63
CA VAL A 440 3.88 15.02 21.67
C VAL A 440 5.10 15.67 22.32
N ASP A 441 5.00 16.11 23.57
CA ASP A 441 6.15 16.65 24.32
C ASP A 441 7.25 15.59 24.50
N LEU A 442 6.87 14.36 24.84
CA LEU A 442 7.80 13.23 24.97
C LEU A 442 8.43 12.83 23.63
N TYR A 443 7.66 12.92 22.56
CA TYR A 443 8.12 12.66 21.20
C TYR A 443 9.15 13.71 20.76
N GLU A 444 8.90 14.98 21.01
CA GLU A 444 9.85 16.07 20.72
C GLU A 444 11.16 15.87 21.47
N ASP A 445 11.09 15.49 22.76
CA ASP A 445 12.26 15.14 23.57
C ASP A 445 13.05 13.96 23.01
N ALA A 446 12.36 12.92 22.53
CA ALA A 446 13.02 11.75 21.93
C ALA A 446 13.71 12.10 20.59
N ILE A 447 13.10 12.92 19.76
CA ILE A 447 13.72 13.44 18.52
C ILE A 447 15.01 14.22 18.85
N ASN A 448 14.93 15.14 19.81
CA ASN A 448 16.06 15.96 20.19
C ASN A 448 17.22 15.11 20.75
N TYR A 449 16.91 14.11 21.57
CA TYR A 449 17.91 13.17 22.09
C TYR A 449 18.67 12.46 20.96
N VAL A 450 17.96 11.94 19.94
CA VAL A 450 18.58 11.25 18.81
C VAL A 450 19.43 12.21 17.97
N LYS A 451 18.97 13.45 17.76
CA LYS A 451 19.72 14.48 17.01
C LYS A 451 20.99 14.92 17.76
N GLU A 452 20.91 15.13 19.06
CA GLU A 452 22.03 15.57 19.91
C GLU A 452 23.13 14.52 20.02
N ALA A 453 22.77 13.23 19.93
CA ALA A 453 23.75 12.13 19.90
C ALA A 453 24.72 12.24 18.71
N ASN A 454 24.34 12.91 17.62
CA ASN A 454 25.14 13.13 16.41
C ASN A 454 25.86 11.86 15.92
N ASN A 455 25.16 10.73 15.95
CA ASN A 455 25.64 9.40 15.56
C ASN A 455 24.68 8.79 14.55
N GLN A 456 25.15 8.58 13.31
CA GLN A 456 24.30 8.09 12.22
C GLN A 456 23.80 6.65 12.45
N ASP A 457 24.65 5.76 12.95
CA ASP A 457 24.26 4.37 13.21
C ASP A 457 23.18 4.29 14.29
N MET A 458 23.31 5.10 15.36
CA MET A 458 22.29 5.21 16.40
C MET A 458 20.99 5.82 15.87
N HIS A 459 21.09 6.86 15.02
CA HIS A 459 19.93 7.45 14.34
C HIS A 459 19.19 6.39 13.51
N ASP A 460 19.89 5.63 12.69
CA ASP A 460 19.28 4.64 11.79
C ASP A 460 18.71 3.46 12.59
N PHE A 461 19.35 3.06 13.68
CA PHE A 461 18.89 2.01 14.58
C PHE A 461 17.59 2.40 15.32
N LEU A 462 17.49 3.64 15.76
CA LEU A 462 16.32 4.15 16.49
C LEU A 462 15.19 4.65 15.55
N ALA A 463 15.44 4.78 14.25
CA ALA A 463 14.51 5.31 13.26
C ALA A 463 13.15 4.62 13.28
N ARG A 464 13.11 3.27 13.40
CA ARG A 464 11.85 2.51 13.46
C ARG A 464 10.99 2.93 14.66
N ARG A 465 11.59 3.14 15.82
CA ARG A 465 10.87 3.56 17.03
C ARG A 465 10.30 4.96 16.89
N LEU A 466 11.07 5.89 16.34
CA LEU A 466 10.60 7.24 16.05
C LEU A 466 9.46 7.23 15.02
N TYR A 467 9.56 6.38 14.00
CA TYR A 467 8.52 6.20 13.01
C TYR A 467 7.21 5.70 13.62
N ASP A 468 7.27 4.66 14.47
CA ASP A 468 6.09 4.11 15.13
C ASP A 468 5.41 5.17 16.01
N ILE A 469 6.19 5.91 16.84
CA ILE A 469 5.67 7.00 17.68
C ILE A 469 4.97 8.07 16.81
N THR A 470 5.62 8.49 15.73
CA THR A 470 5.07 9.49 14.80
C THR A 470 3.71 9.05 14.26
N ALA A 471 3.67 7.82 13.76
CA ALA A 471 2.47 7.26 13.14
C ALA A 471 1.32 7.11 14.15
N GLU A 472 1.60 6.55 15.32
CA GLU A 472 0.60 6.32 16.37
C GLU A 472 0.01 7.64 16.91
N ILE A 473 0.81 8.68 17.05
CA ILE A 473 0.32 10.02 17.42
C ILE A 473 -0.59 10.61 16.35
N ILE A 474 -0.17 10.56 15.08
CA ILE A 474 -0.99 11.05 13.95
C ILE A 474 -2.30 10.28 13.87
N MET A 475 -2.27 8.96 13.96
CA MET A 475 -3.46 8.11 13.90
C MET A 475 -4.38 8.36 15.09
N SER A 476 -3.84 8.62 16.28
CA SER A 476 -4.62 9.02 17.46
C SER A 476 -5.36 10.33 17.26
N LEU A 477 -4.72 11.31 16.63
CA LEU A 477 -5.36 12.60 16.33
C LEU A 477 -6.45 12.45 15.26
N LEU A 478 -6.21 11.65 14.23
CA LEU A 478 -7.19 11.39 13.18
C LEU A 478 -8.44 10.68 13.71
N ILE A 479 -8.29 9.64 14.53
CA ILE A 479 -9.45 8.93 15.09
C ILE A 479 -10.20 9.77 16.13
N ILE A 480 -9.55 10.71 16.82
CA ILE A 480 -10.19 11.70 17.68
C ILE A 480 -11.03 12.67 16.84
N GLU A 481 -10.53 13.08 15.68
CA GLU A 481 -11.28 13.93 14.74
C GLU A 481 -12.52 13.20 14.19
N ASP A 482 -12.41 11.94 13.80
CA ASP A 482 -13.54 11.12 13.37
C ASP A 482 -14.56 10.93 14.51
N ALA A 483 -14.10 10.69 15.75
CA ALA A 483 -14.96 10.60 16.91
C ALA A 483 -15.62 11.93 17.30
N THR A 484 -15.07 13.05 16.86
CA THR A 484 -15.72 14.37 16.99
C THR A 484 -16.89 14.50 16.02
N ARG A 485 -16.75 13.99 14.79
CA ARG A 485 -17.76 14.04 13.74
C ARG A 485 -18.88 13.01 13.91
N ALA A 486 -18.52 11.80 14.39
CA ALA A 486 -19.43 10.67 14.56
C ALA A 486 -19.07 9.89 15.85
N PRO A 487 -19.38 10.45 17.04
CA PRO A 487 -18.97 9.86 18.32
C PRO A 487 -19.61 8.49 18.57
N GLU A 488 -20.81 8.26 18.06
CA GLU A 488 -21.51 6.97 18.16
C GLU A 488 -20.76 5.83 17.46
N LEU A 489 -19.98 6.15 16.40
CA LEU A 489 -19.21 5.18 15.62
C LEU A 489 -17.78 5.01 16.17
N PHE A 490 -17.09 6.10 16.48
CA PHE A 490 -15.63 6.09 16.64
C PHE A 490 -15.14 6.36 18.07
N LYS A 491 -15.97 6.83 19.00
CA LYS A 491 -15.53 7.15 20.36
C LYS A 491 -14.91 5.97 21.10
N LYS A 492 -15.47 4.75 20.94
CA LYS A 492 -14.90 3.55 21.57
C LYS A 492 -13.51 3.25 21.01
N SER A 493 -13.37 3.26 19.69
CA SER A 493 -12.10 3.01 19.01
C SER A 493 -11.05 4.07 19.36
N ALA A 494 -11.44 5.35 19.43
CA ALA A 494 -10.55 6.44 19.85
C ALA A 494 -10.02 6.23 21.28
N ASN A 495 -10.88 5.84 22.23
CA ASN A 495 -10.46 5.55 23.61
C ASN A 495 -9.47 4.38 23.68
N VAL A 496 -9.73 3.30 22.96
CA VAL A 496 -8.84 2.12 22.94
C VAL A 496 -7.54 2.47 22.25
N TYR A 497 -7.59 3.13 21.08
CA TYR A 497 -6.41 3.45 20.30
C TYR A 497 -5.45 4.41 21.04
N VAL A 498 -5.97 5.49 21.64
CA VAL A 498 -5.16 6.42 22.43
C VAL A 498 -4.51 5.71 23.63
N ARG A 499 -5.19 4.75 24.27
CA ARG A 499 -4.60 3.98 25.37
C ARG A 499 -3.47 3.06 24.89
N MET A 500 -3.63 2.43 23.73
CA MET A 500 -2.56 1.64 23.09
C MET A 500 -1.36 2.53 22.74
N THR A 501 -1.61 3.69 22.15
CA THR A 501 -0.58 4.67 21.79
C THR A 501 0.19 5.14 23.02
N GLU A 502 -0.48 5.40 24.15
CA GLU A 502 0.22 5.77 25.41
C GLU A 502 1.18 4.68 25.88
N GLU A 503 0.72 3.43 25.91
CA GLU A 503 1.55 2.27 26.29
C GLU A 503 2.81 2.18 25.42
N ASP A 504 2.60 2.22 24.10
CA ASP A 504 3.67 2.07 23.12
C ASP A 504 4.65 3.25 23.11
N VAL A 505 4.15 4.48 23.11
CA VAL A 505 4.99 5.69 23.09
C VAL A 505 5.84 5.80 24.35
N LEU A 506 5.25 5.58 25.53
CA LEU A 506 6.00 5.62 26.80
C LEU A 506 7.15 4.59 26.80
N GLY A 507 6.89 3.37 26.37
CA GLY A 507 7.91 2.33 26.28
C GLY A 507 9.01 2.66 25.27
N LYS A 508 8.64 3.12 24.07
CA LYS A 508 9.58 3.49 23.01
C LYS A 508 10.43 4.71 23.38
N VAL A 509 9.83 5.74 23.98
CA VAL A 509 10.56 6.92 24.46
C VAL A 509 11.56 6.55 25.57
N ALA A 510 11.16 5.72 26.53
CA ALA A 510 12.06 5.24 27.59
C ALA A 510 13.24 4.47 26.99
N TYR A 511 12.98 3.59 26.01
CA TYR A 511 14.02 2.87 25.29
C TYR A 511 14.97 3.82 24.55
N ILE A 512 14.46 4.77 23.77
CA ILE A 512 15.26 5.74 23.01
C ILE A 512 16.16 6.53 23.96
N LYS A 513 15.62 7.06 25.06
CA LYS A 513 16.37 7.94 25.99
C LYS A 513 17.39 7.20 26.83
N SER A 514 17.27 5.90 26.98
CA SER A 514 18.26 5.06 27.67
C SER A 514 19.32 4.46 26.74
N PHE A 515 19.11 4.52 25.42
CA PHE A 515 19.99 3.89 24.43
C PHE A 515 21.20 4.77 24.11
N THR A 516 22.39 4.19 24.09
CA THR A 516 23.65 4.87 23.81
C THR A 516 24.36 4.24 22.59
N ALA A 517 25.36 4.92 22.06
CA ALA A 517 26.19 4.38 20.97
C ALA A 517 26.94 3.09 21.40
N GLU A 518 27.22 2.90 22.68
CA GLU A 518 27.85 1.67 23.20
C GLU A 518 26.91 0.48 23.09
N ASP A 519 25.60 0.70 23.28
CA ASP A 519 24.60 -0.37 23.19
C ASP A 519 24.50 -0.98 21.78
N LEU A 520 24.86 -0.23 20.72
CA LEU A 520 24.89 -0.74 19.36
C LEU A 520 25.76 -2.00 19.22
N LYS A 521 26.83 -2.11 20.00
CA LYS A 521 27.74 -3.27 19.97
C LYS A 521 27.05 -4.59 20.31
N ASN A 522 25.93 -4.53 21.03
CA ASN A 522 25.16 -5.71 21.39
C ASN A 522 24.28 -6.22 20.23
N PHE A 523 24.08 -5.41 19.19
CA PHE A 523 23.20 -5.69 18.06
C PHE A 523 23.94 -5.93 16.73
N VAL A 524 25.18 -5.47 16.63
CA VAL A 524 26.04 -5.76 15.46
C VAL A 524 26.39 -7.25 15.49
N ALA A 525 26.17 -7.95 14.36
CA ALA A 525 26.55 -9.34 14.23
C ALA A 525 28.05 -9.49 14.52
N GLN A 526 28.40 -10.35 15.46
CA GLN A 526 29.79 -10.71 15.69
C GLN A 526 30.29 -11.43 14.43
N GLU A 527 31.47 -11.03 13.92
CA GLU A 527 32.17 -11.87 12.94
C GLU A 527 32.42 -13.22 13.63
N GLU A 528 31.80 -14.28 13.11
CA GLU A 528 32.13 -15.63 13.58
C GLU A 528 33.62 -15.80 13.39
N ALA A 529 34.32 -16.11 14.49
CA ALA A 529 35.72 -16.52 14.39
C ALA A 529 35.78 -17.69 13.38
N PRO A 530 36.72 -17.68 12.43
CA PRO A 530 36.81 -18.76 11.44
C PRO A 530 36.85 -20.07 12.21
N VAL A 531 35.91 -20.98 11.91
CA VAL A 531 35.91 -22.33 12.45
C VAL A 531 37.26 -22.89 12.06
N ALA A 532 38.10 -23.15 13.03
CA ALA A 532 39.38 -23.83 12.82
C ALA A 532 39.07 -25.20 12.20
N GLU A 533 39.53 -25.42 10.95
CA GLU A 533 39.43 -26.70 10.24
C GLU A 533 40.12 -27.86 10.99
#